data_93c26e669fa306255a8b2bc386ad874f
#
_entry.id   93c26e669fa306255a8b2bc386ad874f
#
_cell.length_a   1.000
_cell.length_b   1.000
_cell.length_c   1.000
_cell.angle_alpha   90.00
_cell.angle_beta   90.00
_cell.angle_gamma   90.00
#
_symmetry.space_group_name_H-M   'P 1'
#
loop_
_entity.id
_entity.type
_entity.pdbx_description
1 polymer ?
#
loop_
_entity_poly.entity_id
_entity_poly.type
_entity_poly.pdbx_seq_one_letter_code
_entity_poly.pdbx_strand_id
1 'polypeptide(L)'
;MGMMHIDTTAPILHCDEVDSTNTLLARAARGELPTDEAFAPLSDRAAASGCALWADRQIHGRGRDGRVWLSSEEALTFSLLIEVSEAEMEWLTALAGVALLRTIKATPAVRLDSELSLKWPNDLLLGGRNLAGI
;
A
#
# COMPACT_ATOMS: atom_id res chain seq x y z
N MET A 1 23.31 -5.36 -2.68
CA MET A 1 22.02 -4.92 -3.25
C MET A 1 21.20 -6.18 -3.49
N GLY A 2 20.23 -6.43 -2.62
CA GLY A 2 19.37 -7.60 -2.74
C GLY A 2 18.58 -7.52 -4.05
N MET A 3 18.52 -8.61 -4.78
CA MET A 3 17.72 -8.71 -5.99
C MET A 3 16.25 -8.65 -5.54
N MET A 4 15.49 -7.65 -5.99
CA MET A 4 14.06 -7.57 -5.73
C MET A 4 13.39 -8.76 -6.43
N HIS A 5 12.83 -9.67 -5.64
CA HIS A 5 12.03 -10.77 -6.17
C HIS A 5 10.55 -10.36 -6.12
N ILE A 6 9.87 -10.39 -7.25
CA ILE A 6 8.43 -10.12 -7.33
C ILE A 6 7.72 -11.46 -7.57
N ASP A 7 6.94 -11.91 -6.61
CA ASP A 7 6.09 -13.09 -6.78
C ASP A 7 4.90 -12.71 -7.68
N THR A 8 4.80 -13.43 -8.79
CA THR A 8 3.79 -13.18 -9.83
C THR A 8 2.65 -14.20 -9.84
N THR A 9 2.70 -15.18 -8.95
CA THR A 9 1.71 -16.27 -8.91
C THR A 9 0.42 -15.85 -8.24
N ALA A 10 0.47 -14.84 -7.37
CA ALA A 10 -0.68 -14.30 -6.67
C ALA A 10 -1.28 -13.08 -7.40
N PRO A 11 -2.57 -12.77 -7.17
CA PRO A 11 -3.18 -11.53 -7.68
C PRO A 11 -2.54 -10.25 -7.10
N ILE A 12 -1.85 -10.37 -5.96
CA ILE A 12 -1.09 -9.31 -5.31
C ILE A 12 0.39 -9.58 -5.56
N LEU A 13 1.10 -8.61 -6.09
CA LEU A 13 2.55 -8.69 -6.24
C LEU A 13 3.23 -8.52 -4.87
N HIS A 14 4.26 -9.28 -4.61
CA HIS A 14 5.03 -9.24 -3.38
C HIS A 14 6.50 -8.97 -3.64
N CYS A 15 7.15 -8.21 -2.77
CA CYS A 15 8.60 -8.06 -2.74
C CYS A 15 9.10 -8.01 -1.29
N ASP A 16 10.32 -8.53 -1.07
CA ASP A 16 10.91 -8.58 0.26
C ASP A 16 11.25 -7.17 0.77
N GLU A 17 11.86 -6.36 -0.07
CA GLU A 17 12.29 -5.02 0.28
C GLU A 17 12.13 -4.04 -0.88
N VAL A 18 11.71 -2.82 -0.56
CA VAL A 18 11.52 -1.73 -1.52
C VAL A 18 11.77 -0.38 -0.86
N ASP A 19 12.14 0.62 -1.63
CA ASP A 19 12.21 2.00 -1.14
C ASP A 19 10.84 2.45 -0.62
N SER A 20 9.82 2.38 -1.48
CA SER A 20 8.43 2.67 -1.16
C SER A 20 7.52 1.97 -2.18
N THR A 21 6.55 1.20 -1.69
CA THR A 21 5.54 0.54 -2.54
C THR A 21 4.79 1.54 -3.40
N ASN A 22 4.45 2.70 -2.84
CA ASN A 22 3.75 3.77 -3.54
C ASN A 22 4.59 4.39 -4.65
N THR A 23 5.86 4.67 -4.38
CA THR A 23 6.79 5.22 -5.37
C THR A 23 7.02 4.23 -6.51
N LEU A 24 7.17 2.94 -6.18
CA LEU A 24 7.40 1.91 -7.19
C LEU A 24 6.18 1.74 -8.11
N LEU A 25 4.96 1.65 -7.56
CA LEU A 25 3.74 1.59 -8.37
C LEU A 25 3.51 2.84 -9.21
N ALA A 26 3.79 4.03 -8.67
CA ALA A 26 3.67 5.27 -9.42
C ALA A 26 4.64 5.31 -10.62
N ARG A 27 5.87 4.82 -10.46
CA ARG A 27 6.82 4.68 -11.56
C ARG A 27 6.38 3.66 -12.59
N ALA A 28 5.84 2.52 -12.14
CA ALA A 28 5.27 1.51 -13.03
C ALA A 28 4.14 2.07 -13.88
N ALA A 29 3.21 2.81 -13.27
CA ALA A 29 2.08 3.44 -13.96
C ALA A 29 2.52 4.47 -15.02
N ARG A 30 3.67 5.12 -14.81
CA ARG A 30 4.23 6.08 -15.77
C ARG A 30 5.17 5.45 -16.81
N GLY A 31 5.40 4.13 -16.74
CA GLY A 31 6.35 3.45 -17.63
C GLY A 31 7.82 3.84 -17.36
N GLU A 32 8.16 4.24 -16.14
CA GLU A 32 9.48 4.71 -15.73
C GLU A 32 10.35 3.64 -15.06
N LEU A 33 9.92 2.38 -15.10
CA LEU A 33 10.70 1.26 -14.57
C LEU A 33 11.77 0.80 -15.57
N PRO A 34 12.90 0.26 -15.07
CA PRO A 34 13.87 -0.39 -15.93
C PRO A 34 13.23 -1.52 -16.76
N THR A 35 13.74 -1.74 -17.96
CA THR A 35 13.25 -2.77 -18.89
C THR A 35 13.88 -4.14 -18.64
N ASP A 36 14.23 -4.46 -17.40
CA ASP A 36 14.75 -5.77 -17.04
C ASP A 36 13.62 -6.73 -16.62
N GLU A 37 13.93 -8.03 -16.63
CA GLU A 37 12.96 -9.08 -16.31
C GLU A 37 12.41 -8.98 -14.88
N ALA A 38 13.15 -8.37 -13.96
CA ALA A 38 12.70 -8.22 -12.58
C ALA A 38 11.50 -7.28 -12.44
N PHE A 39 11.36 -6.30 -13.35
CA PHE A 39 10.26 -5.33 -13.32
C PHE A 39 9.13 -5.63 -14.30
N ALA A 40 9.34 -6.56 -15.24
CA ALA A 40 8.35 -6.88 -16.26
C ALA A 40 6.95 -7.22 -15.69
N PRO A 41 6.82 -8.07 -14.65
CA PRO A 41 5.52 -8.39 -14.07
C PRO A 41 4.78 -7.19 -13.48
N LEU A 42 5.53 -6.27 -12.89
CA LEU A 42 4.96 -5.07 -12.31
C LEU A 42 4.51 -4.09 -13.40
N SER A 43 5.31 -3.93 -14.45
CA SER A 43 4.97 -3.10 -15.61
C SER A 43 3.72 -3.58 -16.31
N ASP A 44 3.61 -4.87 -16.56
CA ASP A 44 2.45 -5.49 -17.22
C ASP A 44 1.17 -5.33 -16.38
N ARG A 45 1.26 -5.53 -15.07
CA ARG A 45 0.13 -5.40 -14.16
C ARG A 45 -0.29 -3.94 -13.95
N ALA A 46 0.67 -3.03 -13.86
CA ALA A 46 0.39 -1.60 -13.73
C ALA A 46 -0.37 -1.06 -14.96
N ALA A 47 -0.06 -1.56 -16.15
CA ALA A 47 -0.77 -1.21 -17.38
C ALA A 47 -2.22 -1.72 -17.41
N ALA A 48 -2.53 -2.77 -16.66
CA ALA A 48 -3.85 -3.40 -16.64
C ALA A 48 -4.86 -2.76 -15.67
N SER A 49 -4.44 -1.78 -14.84
CA SER A 49 -5.23 -1.23 -13.71
C SER A 49 -5.53 -2.26 -12.60
N GLY A 50 -5.78 -1.80 -11.39
CA GLY A 50 -6.10 -2.69 -10.26
C GLY A 50 -4.92 -3.49 -9.72
N CYS A 51 -3.71 -3.03 -9.89
CA CYS A 51 -2.50 -3.68 -9.37
C CYS A 51 -2.32 -3.40 -7.88
N ALA A 52 -2.00 -4.43 -7.11
CA ALA A 52 -1.59 -4.33 -5.72
C ALA A 52 -0.14 -4.78 -5.56
N LEU A 53 0.64 -4.04 -4.79
CA LEU A 53 2.00 -4.39 -4.40
C LEU A 53 2.13 -4.37 -2.89
N TRP A 54 2.58 -5.47 -2.32
CA TRP A 54 2.91 -5.61 -0.91
C TRP A 54 4.42 -5.81 -0.75
N ALA A 55 5.01 -5.21 0.29
CA ALA A 55 6.40 -5.37 0.65
C ALA A 55 6.53 -5.78 2.13
N ASP A 56 7.48 -6.67 2.42
CA ASP A 56 7.80 -7.01 3.80
C ASP A 56 8.45 -5.81 4.50
N ARG A 57 9.27 -5.04 3.78
CA ARG A 57 9.96 -3.87 4.33
C ARG A 57 10.05 -2.70 3.35
N GLN A 58 9.73 -1.51 3.83
CA GLN A 58 10.07 -0.24 3.18
C GLN A 58 11.27 0.41 3.87
N ILE A 59 12.27 0.83 3.08
CA ILE A 59 13.47 1.49 3.61
C ILE A 59 13.40 3.01 3.53
N HIS A 60 12.59 3.56 2.63
CA HIS A 60 12.35 5.01 2.50
C HIS A 60 10.85 5.33 2.42
N GLY A 61 10.08 4.78 3.37
CA GLY A 61 8.65 5.05 3.46
C GLY A 61 8.36 6.54 3.63
N ARG A 62 7.33 7.03 2.96
CA ARG A 62 6.93 8.44 2.97
C ARG A 62 5.51 8.59 3.48
N GLY A 63 5.35 9.42 4.49
CA GLY A 63 4.06 9.94 4.93
C GLY A 63 3.70 11.23 4.18
N ARG A 64 2.55 11.80 4.53
CA ARG A 64 2.12 13.09 4.00
C ARG A 64 3.08 14.21 4.42
N ASP A 65 3.12 15.27 3.61
CA ASP A 65 3.95 16.47 3.85
C ASP A 65 5.45 16.16 3.97
N GLY A 66 5.92 15.10 3.30
CA GLY A 66 7.34 14.73 3.27
C GLY A 66 7.84 14.07 4.56
N ARG A 67 6.95 13.69 5.48
CA ARG A 67 7.35 12.97 6.71
C ARG A 67 7.92 11.61 6.38
N VAL A 68 8.89 11.18 7.17
CA VAL A 68 9.41 9.81 7.08
C VAL A 68 8.41 8.85 7.71
N TRP A 69 8.11 7.76 7.01
CA TRP A 69 7.31 6.67 7.53
C TRP A 69 8.22 5.47 7.82
N LEU A 70 8.27 5.07 9.09
CA LEU A 70 9.04 3.90 9.51
C LEU A 70 8.12 2.67 9.51
N SER A 71 8.49 1.66 8.74
CA SER A 71 7.83 0.36 8.75
C SER A 71 8.59 -0.59 9.67
N SER A 72 7.89 -1.25 10.58
CA SER A 72 8.43 -2.40 11.31
C SER A 72 8.31 -3.67 10.47
N GLU A 73 9.05 -4.72 10.82
CA GLU A 73 8.96 -6.04 10.16
C GLU A 73 7.57 -6.68 10.30
N GLU A 74 6.79 -6.25 11.28
CA GLU A 74 5.41 -6.74 11.51
C GLU A 74 4.35 -5.87 10.83
N ALA A 75 4.75 -4.79 10.16
CA ALA A 75 3.81 -3.88 9.51
C ALA A 75 3.39 -4.42 8.14
N LEU A 76 2.09 -4.45 7.88
CA LEU A 76 1.58 -4.67 6.54
C LEU A 76 1.73 -3.40 5.71
N THR A 77 2.65 -3.42 4.76
CA THR A 77 2.95 -2.30 3.88
C THR A 77 2.58 -2.64 2.44
N PHE A 78 1.56 -1.97 1.92
CA PHE A 78 1.10 -2.22 0.55
C PHE A 78 0.59 -0.95 -0.11
N SER A 79 0.53 -0.97 -1.43
CA SER A 79 -0.07 0.07 -2.26
C SER A 79 -0.99 -0.55 -3.31
N LEU A 80 -2.02 0.20 -3.67
CA LEU A 80 -2.97 -0.14 -4.74
C LEU A 80 -2.84 0.88 -5.87
N LEU A 81 -2.77 0.41 -7.09
CA LEU A 81 -2.91 1.23 -8.29
C LEU A 81 -4.30 0.98 -8.85
N ILE A 82 -5.14 2.00 -8.83
CA ILE A 82 -6.51 1.94 -9.34
C ILE A 82 -6.78 3.13 -10.25
N GLU A 83 -7.66 2.94 -11.21
CA GLU A 83 -8.16 4.00 -12.06
C GLU A 83 -9.38 4.65 -11.39
N VAL A 84 -9.36 5.97 -11.28
CA VAL A 84 -10.43 6.76 -10.67
C VAL A 84 -10.65 8.03 -11.48
N SER A 85 -11.89 8.55 -11.46
CA SER A 85 -12.18 9.87 -12.01
C SER A 85 -11.68 11.00 -11.11
N GLU A 86 -11.54 12.21 -11.65
CA GLU A 86 -11.15 13.39 -10.86
C GLU A 86 -12.10 13.64 -9.68
N ALA A 87 -13.40 13.42 -9.87
CA ALA A 87 -14.40 13.60 -8.82
C ALA A 87 -14.25 12.60 -7.66
N GLU A 88 -13.75 11.40 -7.95
CA GLU A 88 -13.52 10.36 -6.95
C GLU A 88 -12.21 10.58 -6.17
N MET A 89 -11.23 11.28 -6.75
CA MET A 89 -9.92 11.51 -6.13
C MET A 89 -10.02 12.20 -4.77
N GLU A 90 -10.95 13.14 -4.60
CA GLU A 90 -11.14 13.85 -3.34
C GLU A 90 -11.52 12.91 -2.17
N TRP A 91 -12.22 11.84 -2.48
CA TRP A 91 -12.76 10.89 -1.49
C TRP A 91 -11.92 9.62 -1.33
N LEU A 92 -10.94 9.43 -2.20
CA LEU A 92 -10.22 8.17 -2.31
C LEU A 92 -9.57 7.74 -0.99
N THR A 93 -8.89 8.65 -0.30
CA THR A 93 -8.24 8.37 0.98
C THR A 93 -9.26 8.00 2.06
N ALA A 94 -10.38 8.71 2.11
CA ALA A 94 -11.46 8.42 3.06
C ALA A 94 -12.13 7.08 2.77
N LEU A 95 -12.39 6.78 1.50
CA LEU A 95 -12.97 5.50 1.07
C LEU A 95 -12.02 4.34 1.38
N ALA A 96 -10.73 4.50 1.14
CA ALA A 96 -9.71 3.51 1.50
C ALA A 96 -9.69 3.26 3.02
N GLY A 97 -9.77 4.32 3.82
CA GLY A 97 -9.87 4.22 5.28
C GLY A 97 -11.10 3.46 5.76
N VAL A 98 -12.27 3.76 5.18
CA VAL A 98 -13.51 3.04 5.50
C VAL A 98 -13.41 1.57 5.09
N ALA A 99 -12.89 1.29 3.90
CA ALA A 99 -12.72 -0.08 3.41
C ALA A 99 -11.79 -0.87 4.32
N LEU A 100 -10.66 -0.29 4.71
CA LEU A 100 -9.68 -0.92 5.61
C LEU A 100 -10.29 -1.18 6.99
N LEU A 101 -10.98 -0.19 7.58
CA LEU A 101 -11.67 -0.34 8.86
C LEU A 101 -12.69 -1.49 8.83
N ARG A 102 -13.50 -1.55 7.77
CA ARG A 102 -14.50 -2.61 7.58
C ARG A 102 -13.85 -3.98 7.45
N THR A 103 -12.79 -4.07 6.67
CA THR A 103 -12.05 -5.31 6.44
C THR A 103 -11.45 -5.84 7.74
N ILE A 104 -10.79 -4.97 8.52
CA ILE A 104 -10.21 -5.36 9.81
C ILE A 104 -11.29 -5.88 10.75
N LYS A 105 -12.43 -5.15 10.88
CA LYS A 105 -13.55 -5.58 11.73
C LYS A 105 -14.21 -6.89 11.27
N ALA A 106 -14.23 -7.14 9.98
CA ALA A 106 -14.83 -8.34 9.40
C ALA A 106 -13.90 -9.56 9.38
N THR A 107 -12.60 -9.38 9.67
CA THR A 107 -11.61 -10.45 9.62
C THR A 107 -11.68 -11.28 10.92
N PRO A 108 -12.12 -12.56 10.90
CA PRO A 108 -12.36 -13.35 12.11
C PRO A 108 -11.10 -13.61 12.95
N ALA A 109 -9.93 -13.63 12.30
CA ALA A 109 -8.65 -13.86 12.97
C ALA A 109 -8.15 -12.63 13.76
N VAL A 110 -8.68 -11.45 13.46
CA VAL A 110 -8.28 -10.20 14.13
C VAL A 110 -9.07 -10.07 15.43
N ARG A 111 -8.35 -9.99 16.54
CA ARG A 111 -8.93 -9.69 17.86
C ARG A 111 -8.55 -8.27 18.25
N LEU A 112 -9.55 -7.43 18.36
CA LEU A 112 -9.37 -6.05 18.81
C LEU A 112 -9.77 -5.94 20.28
N ASP A 113 -8.85 -5.49 21.10
CA ASP A 113 -9.06 -5.22 22.53
C ASP A 113 -9.48 -3.76 22.80
N SER A 114 -9.52 -2.95 21.76
CA SER A 114 -9.82 -1.53 21.82
C SER A 114 -10.66 -1.08 20.61
N GLU A 115 -11.23 0.11 20.71
CA GLU A 115 -12.03 0.69 19.64
C GLU A 115 -11.17 1.02 18.41
N LEU A 116 -11.62 0.57 17.25
CA LEU A 116 -11.05 0.93 15.94
C LEU A 116 -11.86 2.09 15.35
N SER A 117 -11.19 3.20 15.08
CA SER A 117 -11.81 4.42 14.55
C SER A 117 -10.99 5.07 13.44
N LEU A 118 -11.63 5.93 12.66
CA LEU A 118 -10.98 6.75 11.63
C LEU A 118 -10.69 8.13 12.19
N LYS A 119 -9.47 8.61 11.93
CA LYS A 119 -9.09 10.00 12.13
C LYS A 119 -8.85 10.64 10.78
N TRP A 120 -9.68 11.62 10.47
CA TRP A 120 -9.58 12.38 9.22
C TRP A 120 -8.18 13.03 9.06
N PRO A 121 -7.58 13.08 7.86
CA PRO A 121 -8.14 12.54 6.61
C PRO A 121 -7.66 11.12 6.26
N ASN A 122 -6.67 10.55 6.96
CA ASN A 122 -5.92 9.40 6.45
C ASN A 122 -5.40 8.42 7.52
N ASP A 123 -5.86 8.53 8.76
CA ASP A 123 -5.37 7.66 9.82
C ASP A 123 -6.42 6.68 10.34
N LEU A 124 -6.03 5.45 10.63
CA LEU A 124 -6.77 4.52 11.47
C LEU A 124 -6.19 4.55 12.89
N LEU A 125 -7.05 4.60 13.88
CA LEU A 125 -6.67 4.56 15.29
C LEU A 125 -7.22 3.30 15.96
N LEU A 126 -6.41 2.69 16.81
CA LEU A 126 -6.81 1.66 17.75
C LEU A 126 -6.59 2.16 19.18
N GLY A 127 -7.67 2.28 19.97
CA GLY A 127 -7.60 2.84 21.31
C GLY A 127 -6.99 4.25 21.37
N GLY A 128 -7.26 5.07 20.36
CA GLY A 128 -6.74 6.43 20.24
C GLY A 128 -5.29 6.56 19.77
N ARG A 129 -4.59 5.44 19.52
CA ARG A 129 -3.22 5.42 18.98
C ARG A 129 -3.22 5.09 17.49
N ASN A 130 -2.28 5.66 16.74
CA ASN A 130 -2.17 5.41 15.31
C ASN A 130 -1.86 3.93 15.04
N LEU A 131 -2.75 3.28 14.28
CA LEU A 131 -2.61 1.90 13.82
C LEU A 131 -2.11 1.85 12.37
N ALA A 132 -2.64 2.72 11.52
CA ALA A 132 -2.29 2.77 10.10
C ALA A 132 -2.42 4.19 9.55
N GLY A 133 -1.61 4.49 8.53
CA GLY A 133 -1.74 5.67 7.66
C GLY A 133 -2.08 5.24 6.23
N ILE A 134 -2.84 6.07 5.52
CA ILE A 134 -3.32 5.85 4.16
C ILE A 134 -2.77 6.92 3.22
#